data_16cb5af5e942a141c715b1f61e5031b1
#
_entry.id   16cb5af5e942a141c715b1f61e5031b1
#
_cell.length_a   1.000
_cell.length_b   1.000
_cell.length_c   1.000
_cell.angle_alpha   90.00
_cell.angle_beta   90.00
_cell.angle_gamma   90.00
#
_symmetry.space_group_name_H-M   'P 1'
#
loop_
_entity.id
_entity.type
_entity.pdbx_description
1 polymer ?
#
loop_
_entity_poly.entity_id
_entity_poly.type
_entity_poly.pdbx_seq_one_letter_code
_entity_poly.pdbx_strand_id
1 'polypeptide(L)'
;MKIINKLISSILTLAIVFSLSACLFIPDPGNNDDLSTKEKIEASVNATVENDTYNYNYVYLYLKAWGIKDFDANKFFSYELIFISKYNFGEGLPDRLTHAANTVNHFIENYYDNIDLENKAEVTDALLYSYVYNVGDKYAFYRTAEEYEDHKQELSGKFGGIGIQVEYDHANKTILINQVFEDGPAYEAGLKVGDYVIGVDGKTLDELGGYQNALNFVRGEAGTDVTVTVDRKGEKIDITVTRDLITESSVTYKLLENKYGYIRISSFKDNTAGQFREAVEALEDLGAVGYIFDVRTNPGGYVRTAVDIISYILPSNKKVMSYQYKGESKRAYYTSTDTLPEDEGLLGDHVIDLPMVIICDERTASAAEIFVSALRDYDGRVEDIIDLTIVGQNTYGKGIVQDTFGYTLDGSTVTFTTSYFCPPSEVNFHGVGIAPDVFVKYDETGDDQLDEAVNQLEILLNQ
;
A
#
# COMPACT_ATOMS: atom_id res chain seq x y z
N MET A 1 26.13 2.53 -17.37
CA MET A 1 25.58 1.16 -17.48
C MET A 1 26.64 0.08 -17.65
N LYS A 2 27.54 0.07 -18.66
CA LYS A 2 28.56 -0.98 -18.80
C LYS A 2 29.62 -1.04 -17.68
N ILE A 3 29.92 0.05 -17.00
CA ILE A 3 30.90 0.11 -15.90
C ILE A 3 30.28 -0.39 -14.60
N ILE A 4 29.00 -0.10 -14.34
CA ILE A 4 28.27 -0.54 -13.16
C ILE A 4 28.06 -2.06 -13.19
N ASN A 5 27.69 -2.62 -14.35
CA ASN A 5 27.54 -4.07 -14.50
C ASN A 5 28.87 -4.83 -14.38
N LYS A 6 30.00 -4.22 -14.76
CA LYS A 6 31.34 -4.81 -14.51
C LYS A 6 31.76 -4.75 -13.04
N LEU A 7 31.41 -3.67 -12.32
CA LEU A 7 31.65 -3.57 -10.88
C LEU A 7 30.79 -4.58 -10.09
N ILE A 8 29.51 -4.70 -10.42
CA ILE A 8 28.61 -5.68 -9.78
C ILE A 8 29.08 -7.11 -10.06
N SER A 9 29.45 -7.42 -11.31
CA SER A 9 30.01 -8.75 -11.66
C SER A 9 31.33 -9.02 -10.96
N SER A 10 32.20 -8.02 -10.79
CA SER A 10 33.50 -8.18 -10.10
C SER A 10 33.33 -8.32 -8.58
N ILE A 11 32.33 -7.64 -7.98
CA ILE A 11 32.02 -7.78 -6.56
C ILE A 11 31.37 -9.14 -6.27
N LEU A 12 30.47 -9.60 -7.16
CA LEU A 12 29.92 -10.96 -7.04
C LEU A 12 31.01 -12.05 -7.16
N THR A 13 31.94 -11.90 -8.10
CA THR A 13 33.04 -12.85 -8.29
C THR A 13 34.00 -12.84 -7.10
N LEU A 14 34.23 -11.67 -6.50
CA LEU A 14 35.07 -11.55 -5.29
C LEU A 14 34.37 -12.16 -4.06
N ALA A 15 33.04 -11.96 -3.91
CA ALA A 15 32.27 -12.56 -2.83
C ALA A 15 32.28 -14.10 -2.90
N ILE A 16 32.17 -14.68 -4.11
CA ILE A 16 32.24 -16.14 -4.31
C ILE A 16 33.62 -16.70 -4.00
N VAL A 17 34.70 -15.98 -4.33
CA VAL A 17 36.07 -16.41 -4.05
C VAL A 17 36.42 -16.33 -2.55
N PHE A 18 35.91 -15.35 -1.83
CA PHE A 18 36.06 -15.25 -0.37
C PHE A 18 35.20 -16.26 0.39
N SER A 19 34.04 -16.65 -0.14
CA SER A 19 33.15 -17.64 0.50
C SER A 19 33.73 -19.03 0.54
N LEU A 20 34.58 -19.41 -0.43
CA LEU A 20 35.26 -20.70 -0.47
C LEU A 20 36.43 -20.80 0.52
N SER A 21 37.00 -19.68 0.96
CA SER A 21 38.12 -19.68 1.94
C SER A 21 37.64 -19.62 3.39
N ALA A 22 36.43 -19.17 3.67
CA ALA A 22 35.87 -19.07 5.02
C ALA A 22 35.25 -20.38 5.53
N CYS A 23 35.10 -21.39 4.68
CA CYS A 23 34.56 -22.71 5.06
C CYS A 23 35.45 -23.55 5.99
N LEU A 24 36.58 -23.04 6.44
CA LEU A 24 37.63 -23.87 7.10
C LEU A 24 37.69 -23.77 8.64
N PHE A 25 36.88 -22.93 9.28
CA PHE A 25 36.88 -22.88 10.75
C PHE A 25 35.46 -22.60 11.29
N ILE A 26 34.66 -23.65 11.37
CA ILE A 26 33.45 -23.68 12.25
C ILE A 26 33.91 -24.39 13.51
N PRO A 27 33.80 -23.79 14.71
CA PRO A 27 33.91 -24.56 15.94
C PRO A 27 32.77 -25.60 15.93
N ASP A 28 33.10 -26.86 16.01
CA ASP A 28 32.17 -27.96 16.25
C ASP A 28 31.42 -27.62 17.56
N PRO A 29 30.11 -27.37 17.55
CA PRO A 29 29.38 -27.19 18.80
C PRO A 29 29.29 -28.52 19.50
N GLY A 30 30.31 -28.88 20.25
CA GLY A 30 30.60 -30.15 20.94
C GLY A 30 29.38 -31.06 21.00
N ASN A 31 29.58 -32.31 20.72
CA ASN A 31 28.62 -33.40 20.63
C ASN A 31 27.73 -33.48 21.88
N ASN A 32 26.67 -32.63 21.94
CA ASN A 32 25.66 -32.68 22.94
C ASN A 32 24.43 -33.33 22.29
N ASP A 33 24.43 -34.65 22.25
CA ASP A 33 23.39 -35.47 21.65
C ASP A 33 22.00 -35.34 22.31
N ASP A 34 21.93 -34.66 23.47
CA ASP A 34 20.71 -34.47 24.27
C ASP A 34 19.94 -33.17 23.95
N LEU A 35 20.47 -32.23 23.15
CA LEU A 35 19.78 -31.01 22.78
C LEU A 35 18.94 -31.20 21.52
N SER A 36 17.73 -30.65 21.50
CA SER A 36 16.94 -30.57 20.29
C SER A 36 17.67 -29.75 19.20
N THR A 37 17.32 -29.95 17.94
CA THR A 37 17.92 -29.21 16.83
C THR A 37 17.78 -27.69 17.06
N LYS A 38 16.65 -27.25 17.60
CA LYS A 38 16.38 -25.85 17.96
C LYS A 38 17.39 -25.31 19.00
N GLU A 39 17.61 -26.05 20.10
CA GLU A 39 18.54 -25.63 21.16
C GLU A 39 20.02 -25.62 20.67
N LYS A 40 20.39 -26.55 19.77
CA LYS A 40 21.72 -26.56 19.14
C LYS A 40 21.98 -25.30 18.33
N ILE A 41 20.97 -24.79 17.65
CA ILE A 41 21.08 -23.59 16.80
C ILE A 41 21.03 -22.34 17.66
N GLU A 42 20.13 -22.23 18.61
CA GLU A 42 20.13 -21.12 19.56
C GLU A 42 21.48 -20.99 20.28
N ALA A 43 22.07 -22.10 20.68
CA ALA A 43 23.40 -22.11 21.27
C ALA A 43 24.48 -21.67 20.28
N SER A 44 24.39 -22.11 19.02
CA SER A 44 25.33 -21.75 17.95
C SER A 44 25.19 -20.26 17.56
N VAL A 45 23.95 -19.75 17.47
CA VAL A 45 23.65 -18.33 17.24
C VAL A 45 24.27 -17.48 18.34
N ASN A 46 23.94 -17.79 19.59
CA ASN A 46 24.43 -17.02 20.72
C ASN A 46 25.95 -17.03 20.85
N ALA A 47 26.59 -18.20 20.66
CA ALA A 47 28.04 -18.31 20.66
C ALA A 47 28.72 -17.51 19.52
N THR A 48 28.03 -17.28 18.43
CA THR A 48 28.54 -16.56 17.27
C THR A 48 28.41 -15.05 17.44
N VAL A 49 27.29 -14.58 18.00
CA VAL A 49 27.08 -13.17 18.35
C VAL A 49 28.12 -12.69 19.37
N GLU A 50 28.55 -13.55 20.29
CA GLU A 50 29.57 -13.21 21.29
C GLU A 50 31.01 -13.10 20.72
N ASN A 51 31.32 -13.69 19.58
CA ASN A 51 32.68 -13.80 19.06
C ASN A 51 33.12 -12.85 17.95
N ASP A 52 32.25 -11.94 17.47
CA ASP A 52 32.53 -10.80 16.56
C ASP A 52 33.42 -11.08 15.32
N THR A 53 33.51 -12.31 14.83
CA THR A 53 34.56 -12.71 13.88
C THR A 53 34.07 -13.09 12.48
N TYR A 54 32.76 -13.02 12.11
CA TYR A 54 32.32 -13.57 10.84
C TYR A 54 31.40 -12.71 10.00
N ASN A 55 31.79 -12.58 8.73
CA ASN A 55 31.06 -11.94 7.64
C ASN A 55 30.19 -12.95 6.87
N TYR A 56 29.02 -12.50 6.40
CA TYR A 56 28.26 -12.93 5.20
C TYR A 56 27.63 -14.32 5.14
N ASN A 57 28.02 -15.33 5.91
CA ASN A 57 27.51 -16.70 5.73
C ASN A 57 26.64 -17.22 6.88
N TYR A 58 26.20 -16.37 7.79
CA TYR A 58 25.50 -16.87 8.98
C TYR A 58 24.16 -17.50 8.65
N VAL A 59 23.32 -16.81 7.85
CA VAL A 59 22.04 -17.36 7.43
C VAL A 59 22.24 -18.73 6.77
N TYR A 60 23.19 -18.86 5.85
CA TYR A 60 23.50 -20.13 5.19
C TYR A 60 23.99 -21.21 6.17
N LEU A 61 24.88 -20.87 7.10
CA LEU A 61 25.43 -21.82 8.08
C LEU A 61 24.34 -22.30 9.06
N TYR A 62 23.47 -21.39 9.49
CA TYR A 62 22.37 -21.73 10.35
C TYR A 62 21.36 -22.64 9.67
N LEU A 63 20.93 -22.30 8.46
CA LEU A 63 20.01 -23.12 7.69
C LEU A 63 20.56 -24.52 7.43
N LYS A 64 21.86 -24.63 7.12
CA LYS A 64 22.53 -25.90 6.95
C LYS A 64 22.55 -26.73 8.23
N ALA A 65 22.70 -26.10 9.40
CA ALA A 65 22.62 -26.77 10.69
C ALA A 65 21.21 -27.33 10.97
N TRP A 66 20.15 -26.69 10.43
CA TRP A 66 18.78 -27.19 10.48
C TRP A 66 18.43 -28.24 9.42
N GLY A 67 19.40 -28.69 8.63
CA GLY A 67 19.17 -29.64 7.56
C GLY A 67 18.54 -29.03 6.32
N ILE A 68 18.39 -27.71 6.26
CA ILE A 68 17.94 -26.99 5.07
C ILE A 68 19.10 -26.96 4.10
N LYS A 69 18.93 -27.67 2.97
CA LYS A 69 20.03 -27.97 2.06
C LYS A 69 20.34 -26.84 1.10
N ASP A 70 19.35 -26.07 0.72
CA ASP A 70 19.50 -25.05 -0.31
C ASP A 70 18.46 -23.92 -0.20
N PHE A 71 18.88 -22.69 -0.56
CA PHE A 71 18.05 -21.53 -0.81
C PHE A 71 18.73 -20.68 -1.89
N ASP A 72 17.99 -19.74 -2.52
CA ASP A 72 18.60 -18.87 -3.51
C ASP A 72 19.44 -17.78 -2.85
N ALA A 73 20.70 -18.11 -2.60
CA ALA A 73 21.66 -17.19 -2.01
C ALA A 73 21.86 -15.92 -2.85
N ASN A 74 21.78 -16.01 -4.19
CA ASN A 74 21.95 -14.84 -5.05
C ASN A 74 20.77 -13.86 -4.88
N LYS A 75 19.55 -14.38 -4.84
CA LYS A 75 18.33 -13.59 -4.58
C LYS A 75 18.41 -12.95 -3.20
N PHE A 76 18.67 -13.75 -2.16
CA PHE A 76 18.74 -13.28 -0.77
C PHE A 76 19.79 -12.16 -0.60
N PHE A 77 21.01 -12.36 -1.04
CA PHE A 77 22.09 -11.38 -0.90
C PHE A 77 21.91 -10.14 -1.80
N SER A 78 21.18 -10.26 -2.92
CA SER A 78 20.82 -9.09 -3.73
C SER A 78 19.93 -8.13 -2.95
N TYR A 79 18.94 -8.63 -2.23
CA TYR A 79 18.12 -7.81 -1.35
C TYR A 79 18.87 -7.26 -0.15
N GLU A 80 19.73 -8.05 0.49
CA GLU A 80 20.62 -7.56 1.56
C GLU A 80 21.46 -6.37 1.08
N LEU A 81 22.05 -6.44 -0.12
CA LEU A 81 22.82 -5.33 -0.69
C LEU A 81 21.94 -4.10 -0.97
N ILE A 82 20.70 -4.26 -1.42
CA ILE A 82 19.75 -3.17 -1.60
C ILE A 82 19.49 -2.48 -0.27
N PHE A 83 19.19 -3.23 0.79
CA PHE A 83 18.99 -2.65 2.13
C PHE A 83 20.24 -1.90 2.61
N ILE A 84 21.41 -2.50 2.54
CA ILE A 84 22.66 -1.88 2.98
C ILE A 84 22.95 -0.57 2.23
N SER A 85 22.63 -0.52 0.93
CA SER A 85 22.94 0.64 0.08
C SER A 85 21.88 1.74 0.15
N LYS A 86 20.61 1.39 0.38
CA LYS A 86 19.47 2.30 0.25
C LYS A 86 18.80 2.64 1.56
N TYR A 87 18.74 1.69 2.51
CA TYR A 87 18.10 1.93 3.79
C TYR A 87 18.87 2.97 4.63
N ASN A 88 18.18 4.01 5.03
CA ASN A 88 18.77 5.13 5.79
C ASN A 88 17.73 5.78 6.72
N PHE A 89 16.84 4.98 7.26
CA PHE A 89 15.75 5.45 8.09
C PHE A 89 15.95 5.05 9.56
N GLY A 90 15.55 5.91 10.50
CA GLY A 90 15.63 5.65 11.92
C GLY A 90 17.08 5.46 12.42
N GLU A 91 17.32 4.46 13.24
CA GLU A 91 18.64 4.11 13.78
C GLU A 91 19.53 3.37 12.77
N GLY A 92 19.02 3.12 11.56
CA GLY A 92 19.68 2.30 10.53
C GLY A 92 19.41 0.82 10.70
N LEU A 93 20.11 -0.01 9.91
CA LEU A 93 20.00 -1.47 10.04
C LEU A 93 20.59 -1.94 11.36
N PRO A 94 20.00 -2.98 11.99
CA PRO A 94 20.65 -3.70 13.09
C PRO A 94 22.04 -4.17 12.68
N ASP A 95 22.91 -4.44 13.68
CA ASP A 95 24.17 -5.07 13.35
C ASP A 95 23.92 -6.42 12.64
N ARG A 96 24.80 -6.76 11.71
CA ARG A 96 24.58 -7.86 10.76
C ARG A 96 24.38 -9.22 11.44
N LEU A 97 25.06 -9.45 12.54
CA LEU A 97 25.01 -10.72 13.24
C LEU A 97 23.68 -10.88 13.97
N THR A 98 23.29 -9.85 14.72
CA THR A 98 21.99 -9.79 15.38
C THR A 98 20.86 -9.90 14.38
N HIS A 99 20.94 -9.21 13.23
CA HIS A 99 19.93 -9.28 12.20
C HIS A 99 19.83 -10.68 11.59
N ALA A 100 20.96 -11.33 11.26
CA ALA A 100 20.97 -12.68 10.72
C ALA A 100 20.39 -13.70 11.72
N ALA A 101 20.77 -13.59 13.00
CA ALA A 101 20.22 -14.43 14.07
C ALA A 101 18.71 -14.27 14.22
N ASN A 102 18.23 -13.03 14.27
CA ASN A 102 16.80 -12.74 14.36
C ASN A 102 16.04 -13.23 13.13
N THR A 103 16.62 -13.10 11.94
CA THR A 103 16.03 -13.60 10.69
C THR A 103 15.82 -15.11 10.74
N VAL A 104 16.84 -15.86 11.15
CA VAL A 104 16.75 -17.33 11.23
C VAL A 104 15.77 -17.76 12.34
N ASN A 105 15.80 -17.13 13.49
CA ASN A 105 14.87 -17.43 14.58
C ASN A 105 13.42 -17.19 14.14
N HIS A 106 13.15 -16.04 13.51
CA HIS A 106 11.82 -15.73 12.99
C HIS A 106 11.37 -16.72 11.92
N PHE A 107 12.27 -17.11 11.00
CA PHE A 107 11.99 -18.15 10.00
C PHE A 107 11.59 -19.47 10.64
N ILE A 108 12.35 -19.92 11.65
CA ILE A 108 12.08 -21.18 12.35
C ILE A 108 10.73 -21.13 13.08
N GLU A 109 10.45 -20.04 13.78
CA GLU A 109 9.23 -19.90 14.56
C GLU A 109 7.96 -19.80 13.72
N ASN A 110 8.04 -19.26 12.51
CA ASN A 110 6.85 -18.91 11.72
C ASN A 110 6.68 -19.75 10.46
N TYR A 111 7.75 -20.30 9.90
CA TYR A 111 7.70 -20.95 8.57
C TYR A 111 8.16 -22.40 8.57
N TYR A 112 9.15 -22.78 9.39
CA TYR A 112 9.86 -24.08 9.30
C TYR A 112 8.94 -25.29 9.24
N ASP A 113 7.88 -25.34 10.06
CA ASP A 113 6.94 -26.47 10.13
C ASP A 113 5.85 -26.42 9.06
N ASN A 114 5.74 -25.33 8.29
CA ASN A 114 4.61 -25.04 7.41
C ASN A 114 4.96 -24.98 5.91
N ILE A 115 6.25 -25.09 5.55
CA ILE A 115 6.72 -25.00 4.17
C ILE A 115 7.44 -26.28 3.73
N ASP A 116 7.53 -26.48 2.41
CA ASP A 116 8.37 -27.54 1.86
C ASP A 116 9.84 -27.13 1.89
N LEU A 117 10.60 -27.72 2.84
CA LEU A 117 12.01 -27.44 3.02
C LEU A 117 12.93 -27.93 1.86
N GLU A 118 12.42 -28.77 0.96
CA GLU A 118 13.10 -29.14 -0.28
C GLU A 118 12.78 -28.17 -1.44
N ASN A 119 11.76 -27.30 -1.27
CA ASN A 119 11.40 -26.24 -2.22
C ASN A 119 12.26 -24.99 -1.98
N LYS A 120 13.31 -24.86 -2.76
CA LYS A 120 14.28 -23.76 -2.67
C LYS A 120 13.64 -22.36 -2.77
N ALA A 121 12.64 -22.18 -3.62
CA ALA A 121 11.95 -20.89 -3.79
C ALA A 121 11.17 -20.53 -2.52
N GLU A 122 10.38 -21.46 -2.00
CA GLU A 122 9.57 -21.27 -0.80
C GLU A 122 10.42 -20.98 0.44
N VAL A 123 11.54 -21.71 0.60
CA VAL A 123 12.52 -21.42 1.66
C VAL A 123 13.11 -20.02 1.51
N THR A 124 13.45 -19.62 0.27
CA THR A 124 14.06 -18.28 0.02
C THR A 124 13.06 -17.16 0.32
N ASP A 125 11.81 -17.31 -0.10
CA ASP A 125 10.77 -16.32 0.15
C ASP A 125 10.48 -16.18 1.66
N ALA A 126 10.34 -17.29 2.38
CA ALA A 126 10.15 -17.30 3.83
C ALA A 126 11.33 -16.66 4.60
N LEU A 127 12.56 -16.84 4.11
CA LEU A 127 13.73 -16.16 4.65
C LEU A 127 13.71 -14.66 4.38
N LEU A 128 13.28 -14.25 3.19
CA LEU A 128 13.17 -12.82 2.85
C LEU A 128 12.06 -12.12 3.65
N TYR A 129 10.91 -12.76 3.86
CA TYR A 129 9.91 -12.27 4.81
C TYR A 129 10.50 -12.08 6.21
N SER A 130 11.24 -13.09 6.69
CA SER A 130 11.86 -13.05 8.01
C SER A 130 12.95 -11.97 8.10
N TYR A 131 13.75 -11.79 7.05
CA TYR A 131 14.78 -10.74 6.94
C TYR A 131 14.16 -9.35 7.05
N VAL A 132 13.14 -9.08 6.23
CA VAL A 132 12.48 -7.78 6.16
C VAL A 132 11.74 -7.47 7.46
N TYR A 133 11.08 -8.45 8.07
CA TYR A 133 10.44 -8.30 9.38
C TYR A 133 11.42 -7.79 10.45
N ASN A 134 12.68 -8.24 10.41
CA ASN A 134 13.69 -7.90 11.41
C ASN A 134 14.53 -6.65 11.07
N VAL A 135 14.24 -5.94 9.99
CA VAL A 135 14.92 -4.67 9.62
C VAL A 135 14.63 -3.54 10.62
N GLY A 136 13.56 -3.65 11.41
CA GLY A 136 13.15 -2.62 12.36
C GLY A 136 12.28 -1.51 11.75
N ASP A 137 11.94 -1.61 10.48
CA ASP A 137 11.00 -0.75 9.79
C ASP A 137 9.62 -1.42 9.74
N LYS A 138 8.67 -0.97 10.55
CA LYS A 138 7.30 -1.52 10.58
C LYS A 138 6.53 -1.38 9.28
N TYR A 139 7.06 -0.62 8.34
CA TYR A 139 6.48 -0.40 7.02
C TYR A 139 7.19 -1.19 5.91
N ALA A 140 8.30 -1.86 6.24
CA ALA A 140 9.00 -2.68 5.28
C ALA A 140 8.27 -4.01 5.07
N PHE A 141 8.26 -4.47 3.82
CA PHE A 141 7.74 -5.78 3.46
C PHE A 141 8.41 -6.33 2.20
N TYR A 142 8.47 -7.64 2.13
CA TYR A 142 8.83 -8.40 0.94
C TYR A 142 7.54 -8.85 0.25
N ARG A 143 7.56 -8.95 -1.07
CA ARG A 143 6.50 -9.55 -1.88
C ARG A 143 7.11 -10.50 -2.90
N THR A 144 6.52 -11.67 -3.08
CA THR A 144 6.77 -12.51 -4.26
C THR A 144 6.36 -11.78 -5.53
N ALA A 145 6.71 -12.31 -6.70
CA ALA A 145 6.26 -11.75 -7.98
C ALA A 145 4.74 -11.68 -8.07
N GLU A 146 4.06 -12.76 -7.67
CA GLU A 146 2.59 -12.85 -7.67
C GLU A 146 1.97 -11.79 -6.76
N GLU A 147 2.38 -11.72 -5.50
CA GLU A 147 1.90 -10.71 -4.55
C GLU A 147 2.16 -9.26 -5.01
N TYR A 148 3.26 -9.05 -5.75
CA TYR A 148 3.56 -7.72 -6.29
C TYR A 148 2.67 -7.37 -7.49
N GLU A 149 2.38 -8.34 -8.38
CA GLU A 149 1.42 -8.13 -9.46
C GLU A 149 0.02 -7.85 -8.90
N ASP A 150 -0.43 -8.61 -7.90
CA ASP A 150 -1.71 -8.37 -7.22
C ASP A 150 -1.78 -6.96 -6.61
N HIS A 151 -0.70 -6.55 -5.95
CA HIS A 151 -0.61 -5.20 -5.38
C HIS A 151 -0.62 -4.10 -6.45
N LYS A 152 0.07 -4.29 -7.57
CA LYS A 152 0.00 -3.35 -8.71
C LYS A 152 -1.41 -3.28 -9.28
N GLN A 153 -2.08 -4.43 -9.41
CA GLN A 153 -3.46 -4.48 -9.87
C GLN A 153 -4.39 -3.73 -8.91
N GLU A 154 -4.25 -3.92 -7.60
CA GLU A 154 -5.01 -3.16 -6.59
C GLU A 154 -4.78 -1.65 -6.72
N LEU A 155 -3.53 -1.20 -6.86
CA LEU A 155 -3.19 0.22 -6.98
C LEU A 155 -3.56 0.81 -8.35
N SER A 156 -3.70 0.00 -9.40
CA SER A 156 -4.18 0.47 -10.70
C SER A 156 -5.65 0.93 -10.66
N GLY A 157 -6.40 0.52 -9.64
CA GLY A 157 -7.84 0.71 -9.55
C GLY A 157 -8.61 -0.12 -10.57
N LYS A 158 -7.97 -1.13 -11.17
CA LYS A 158 -8.58 -2.04 -12.14
C LYS A 158 -8.34 -3.48 -11.69
N PHE A 159 -9.37 -4.29 -11.69
CA PHE A 159 -9.27 -5.72 -11.35
C PHE A 159 -10.22 -6.55 -12.19
N GLY A 160 -9.84 -7.81 -12.43
CA GLY A 160 -10.73 -8.75 -13.08
C GLY A 160 -11.86 -9.15 -12.13
N GLY A 161 -13.10 -8.91 -12.56
CA GLY A 161 -14.28 -9.12 -11.74
C GLY A 161 -15.56 -9.10 -12.56
N ILE A 162 -16.69 -8.99 -11.88
CA ILE A 162 -18.01 -9.05 -12.52
C ILE A 162 -18.82 -7.75 -12.48
N GLY A 163 -18.32 -6.69 -11.80
CA GLY A 163 -18.99 -5.39 -11.78
C GLY A 163 -20.21 -5.33 -10.85
N ILE A 164 -20.02 -5.77 -9.59
CA ILE A 164 -21.03 -5.64 -8.52
C ILE A 164 -20.41 -4.97 -7.29
N GLN A 165 -21.24 -4.27 -6.53
CA GLN A 165 -20.94 -3.87 -5.16
C GLN A 165 -21.82 -4.69 -4.21
N VAL A 166 -21.23 -5.12 -3.10
CA VAL A 166 -21.89 -6.04 -2.18
C VAL A 166 -21.72 -5.59 -0.73
N GLU A 167 -22.66 -6.03 0.10
CA GLU A 167 -22.64 -5.83 1.55
C GLU A 167 -22.84 -7.19 2.23
N TYR A 168 -22.11 -7.44 3.34
CA TYR A 168 -22.27 -8.65 4.10
C TYR A 168 -23.44 -8.52 5.08
N ASP A 169 -24.47 -9.34 4.90
CA ASP A 169 -25.57 -9.48 5.85
C ASP A 169 -25.16 -10.40 7.00
N HIS A 170 -24.76 -9.80 8.13
CA HIS A 170 -24.35 -10.51 9.32
C HIS A 170 -25.47 -11.38 9.94
N ALA A 171 -26.73 -10.98 9.77
CA ALA A 171 -27.88 -11.68 10.35
C ALA A 171 -28.16 -13.01 9.62
N ASN A 172 -28.08 -12.98 8.29
CA ASN A 172 -28.37 -14.10 7.43
C ASN A 172 -27.09 -14.85 6.95
N LYS A 173 -25.90 -14.31 7.27
CA LYS A 173 -24.58 -14.78 6.81
C LYS A 173 -24.53 -14.95 5.29
N THR A 174 -25.05 -13.96 4.58
CA THR A 174 -25.12 -13.93 3.11
C THR A 174 -24.49 -12.63 2.59
N ILE A 175 -24.28 -12.56 1.29
CA ILE A 175 -23.73 -11.40 0.60
C ILE A 175 -24.87 -10.76 -0.22
N LEU A 176 -25.31 -9.56 0.17
CA LEU A 176 -26.32 -8.80 -0.57
C LEU A 176 -25.66 -8.02 -1.71
N ILE A 177 -26.15 -8.14 -2.93
CA ILE A 177 -25.80 -7.27 -4.04
C ILE A 177 -26.57 -5.95 -3.88
N ASN A 178 -25.87 -4.88 -3.54
CA ASN A 178 -26.45 -3.55 -3.36
C ASN A 178 -26.29 -2.65 -4.59
N GLN A 179 -25.36 -2.98 -5.51
CA GLN A 179 -25.22 -2.33 -6.81
C GLN A 179 -24.75 -3.31 -7.88
N VAL A 180 -25.26 -3.15 -9.10
CA VAL A 180 -24.78 -3.81 -10.32
C VAL A 180 -24.45 -2.69 -11.30
N PHE A 181 -23.21 -2.67 -11.81
CA PHE A 181 -22.78 -1.66 -12.76
C PHE A 181 -23.45 -1.90 -14.12
N GLU A 182 -24.13 -0.88 -14.68
CA GLU A 182 -24.96 -1.02 -15.88
C GLU A 182 -24.18 -1.45 -17.13
N ASP A 183 -22.90 -1.06 -17.22
CA ASP A 183 -22.03 -1.46 -18.32
C ASP A 183 -21.12 -2.65 -17.94
N GLY A 184 -21.41 -3.34 -16.84
CA GLY A 184 -20.61 -4.42 -16.31
C GLY A 184 -21.10 -5.83 -16.68
N PRO A 185 -20.21 -6.83 -16.64
CA PRO A 185 -20.54 -8.20 -17.04
C PRO A 185 -21.67 -8.85 -16.19
N ALA A 186 -21.79 -8.47 -14.92
CA ALA A 186 -22.88 -8.94 -14.06
C ALA A 186 -24.25 -8.46 -14.52
N TYR A 187 -24.33 -7.25 -15.02
CA TYR A 187 -25.57 -6.69 -15.57
C TYR A 187 -26.02 -7.46 -16.84
N GLU A 188 -25.07 -7.68 -17.76
CA GLU A 188 -25.31 -8.43 -19.00
C GLU A 188 -25.71 -9.89 -18.70
N ALA A 189 -25.10 -10.51 -17.68
CA ALA A 189 -25.43 -11.87 -17.26
C ALA A 189 -26.75 -11.96 -16.49
N GLY A 190 -27.36 -10.84 -16.08
CA GLY A 190 -28.66 -10.79 -15.42
C GLY A 190 -28.64 -10.89 -13.90
N LEU A 191 -27.50 -10.61 -13.23
CA LEU A 191 -27.46 -10.31 -11.79
C LEU A 191 -28.23 -9.03 -11.49
N LYS A 192 -28.84 -8.92 -10.31
CA LYS A 192 -29.69 -7.80 -9.93
C LYS A 192 -29.39 -7.31 -8.53
N VAL A 193 -29.63 -6.01 -8.32
CA VAL A 193 -29.69 -5.44 -6.97
C VAL A 193 -30.77 -6.17 -6.16
N GLY A 194 -30.43 -6.55 -4.94
CA GLY A 194 -31.28 -7.33 -4.05
C GLY A 194 -31.12 -8.86 -4.16
N ASP A 195 -30.23 -9.35 -5.02
CA ASP A 195 -29.83 -10.76 -5.02
C ASP A 195 -28.93 -11.05 -3.80
N TYR A 196 -29.13 -12.19 -3.18
CA TYR A 196 -28.26 -12.69 -2.12
C TYR A 196 -27.33 -13.75 -2.68
N VAL A 197 -26.02 -13.49 -2.74
CA VAL A 197 -25.03 -14.48 -3.13
C VAL A 197 -24.88 -15.52 -2.02
N ILE A 198 -25.17 -16.77 -2.35
CA ILE A 198 -25.13 -17.92 -1.44
C ILE A 198 -24.08 -18.95 -1.81
N GLY A 199 -23.42 -18.79 -2.97
CA GLY A 199 -22.33 -19.67 -3.40
C GLY A 199 -21.60 -19.13 -4.63
N VAL A 200 -20.40 -19.67 -4.88
CA VAL A 200 -19.57 -19.39 -6.05
C VAL A 200 -18.97 -20.69 -6.56
N ASP A 201 -19.04 -20.94 -7.88
CA ASP A 201 -18.53 -22.12 -8.56
C ASP A 201 -18.97 -23.44 -7.91
N GLY A 202 -20.26 -23.50 -7.53
CA GLY A 202 -20.90 -24.66 -6.93
C GLY A 202 -20.54 -24.92 -5.46
N LYS A 203 -19.76 -24.05 -4.82
CA LYS A 203 -19.43 -24.10 -3.39
C LYS A 203 -20.24 -23.06 -2.61
N THR A 204 -20.71 -23.44 -1.44
CA THR A 204 -21.36 -22.52 -0.50
C THR A 204 -20.36 -21.56 0.14
N LEU A 205 -20.85 -20.47 0.74
CA LEU A 205 -19.98 -19.51 1.43
C LEU A 205 -19.17 -20.16 2.58
N ASP A 206 -19.77 -21.13 3.29
CA ASP A 206 -19.07 -21.86 4.37
C ASP A 206 -17.96 -22.76 3.80
N GLU A 207 -18.20 -23.44 2.68
CA GLU A 207 -17.17 -24.28 2.00
C GLU A 207 -16.02 -23.44 1.42
N LEU A 208 -16.26 -22.18 1.09
CA LEU A 208 -15.26 -21.24 0.66
C LEU A 208 -14.47 -20.60 1.83
N GLY A 209 -14.86 -20.89 3.08
CA GLY A 209 -14.24 -20.31 4.27
C GLY A 209 -14.74 -18.89 4.59
N GLY A 210 -15.91 -18.53 4.14
CA GLY A 210 -16.62 -17.31 4.49
C GLY A 210 -16.62 -16.22 3.42
N TYR A 211 -17.19 -15.09 3.81
CA TYR A 211 -17.46 -13.94 2.94
C TYR A 211 -16.24 -13.42 2.15
N GLN A 212 -15.13 -13.17 2.84
CA GLN A 212 -13.95 -12.56 2.20
C GLN A 212 -13.36 -13.48 1.13
N ASN A 213 -13.28 -14.77 1.41
CA ASN A 213 -12.80 -15.75 0.44
C ASN A 213 -13.77 -15.87 -0.74
N ALA A 214 -15.08 -15.85 -0.50
CA ALA A 214 -16.06 -15.87 -1.59
C ALA A 214 -15.88 -14.70 -2.57
N LEU A 215 -15.58 -13.49 -2.06
CA LEU A 215 -15.29 -12.34 -2.91
C LEU A 215 -14.00 -12.54 -3.73
N ASN A 216 -12.98 -13.16 -3.14
CA ASN A 216 -11.75 -13.49 -3.87
C ASN A 216 -12.01 -14.50 -5.01
N PHE A 217 -12.93 -15.45 -4.81
CA PHE A 217 -13.35 -16.38 -5.88
C PHE A 217 -14.18 -15.72 -6.97
N VAL A 218 -14.95 -14.67 -6.64
CA VAL A 218 -15.68 -13.88 -7.65
C VAL A 218 -14.71 -13.05 -8.50
N ARG A 219 -13.63 -12.54 -7.91
CA ARG A 219 -12.52 -11.92 -8.64
C ARG A 219 -11.72 -13.00 -9.39
N GLY A 220 -10.91 -12.58 -10.35
CA GLY A 220 -10.03 -13.47 -11.12
C GLY A 220 -9.60 -12.80 -12.42
N GLU A 221 -8.92 -13.56 -13.28
CA GLU A 221 -8.41 -13.07 -14.56
C GLU A 221 -9.58 -12.67 -15.49
N ALA A 222 -9.49 -11.48 -16.11
CA ALA A 222 -10.46 -11.02 -17.09
C ALA A 222 -10.54 -12.00 -18.27
N GLY A 223 -11.75 -12.25 -18.78
CA GLY A 223 -12.03 -13.25 -19.82
C GLY A 223 -12.28 -14.66 -19.29
N THR A 224 -12.15 -14.92 -17.98
CA THR A 224 -12.51 -16.21 -17.36
C THR A 224 -13.93 -16.19 -16.81
N ASP A 225 -14.57 -17.36 -16.75
CA ASP A 225 -15.94 -17.48 -16.23
C ASP A 225 -15.95 -17.72 -14.72
N VAL A 226 -16.99 -17.22 -14.06
CA VAL A 226 -17.37 -17.56 -12.68
C VAL A 226 -18.87 -17.78 -12.60
N THR A 227 -19.31 -18.80 -11.89
CA THR A 227 -20.73 -19.03 -11.64
C THR A 227 -21.11 -18.57 -10.25
N VAL A 228 -21.95 -17.54 -10.18
CA VAL A 228 -22.49 -17.02 -8.92
C VAL A 228 -23.86 -17.63 -8.68
N THR A 229 -24.00 -18.32 -7.55
CA THR A 229 -25.29 -18.84 -7.10
C THR A 229 -25.96 -17.80 -6.22
N VAL A 230 -27.14 -17.33 -6.62
CA VAL A 230 -27.91 -16.33 -5.87
C VAL A 230 -29.24 -16.88 -5.39
N ASP A 231 -29.71 -16.38 -4.24
CA ASP A 231 -31.10 -16.45 -3.84
C ASP A 231 -31.80 -15.17 -4.27
N ARG A 232 -32.73 -15.28 -5.18
CA ARG A 232 -33.59 -14.17 -5.66
C ARG A 232 -35.02 -14.42 -5.23
N LYS A 233 -35.43 -13.82 -4.10
CA LYS A 233 -36.79 -13.94 -3.53
C LYS A 233 -37.20 -15.40 -3.23
N GLY A 234 -36.26 -16.22 -2.73
CA GLY A 234 -36.49 -17.61 -2.40
C GLY A 234 -36.25 -18.59 -3.57
N GLU A 235 -35.85 -18.10 -4.73
CA GLU A 235 -35.45 -18.92 -5.87
C GLU A 235 -33.93 -18.97 -6.00
N LYS A 236 -33.36 -20.16 -6.00
CA LYS A 236 -31.94 -20.37 -6.20
C LYS A 236 -31.62 -20.39 -7.71
N ILE A 237 -30.74 -19.48 -8.15
CA ILE A 237 -30.37 -19.29 -9.55
C ILE A 237 -28.86 -19.31 -9.67
N ASP A 238 -28.33 -20.12 -10.59
CA ASP A 238 -26.94 -20.11 -10.97
C ASP A 238 -26.76 -19.20 -12.20
N ILE A 239 -25.90 -18.19 -12.08
CA ILE A 239 -25.63 -17.22 -13.13
C ILE A 239 -24.14 -17.23 -13.43
N THR A 240 -23.79 -17.65 -14.64
CA THR A 240 -22.40 -17.62 -15.10
C THR A 240 -22.10 -16.26 -15.70
N VAL A 241 -21.01 -15.64 -15.23
CA VAL A 241 -20.55 -14.32 -15.67
C VAL A 241 -19.12 -14.46 -16.15
N THR A 242 -18.84 -13.99 -17.35
CA THR A 242 -17.46 -13.84 -17.82
C THR A 242 -16.87 -12.61 -17.17
N ARG A 243 -15.76 -12.74 -16.42
CA ARG A 243 -15.08 -11.64 -15.78
C ARG A 243 -14.53 -10.66 -16.81
N ASP A 244 -14.59 -9.39 -16.48
CA ASP A 244 -13.98 -8.33 -17.27
C ASP A 244 -13.12 -7.42 -16.38
N LEU A 245 -12.38 -6.49 -16.99
CA LEU A 245 -11.58 -5.51 -16.27
C LEU A 245 -12.50 -4.45 -15.68
N ILE A 246 -12.78 -4.55 -14.39
CA ILE A 246 -13.62 -3.61 -13.65
C ILE A 246 -12.77 -2.44 -13.16
N THR A 247 -13.20 -1.23 -13.45
CA THR A 247 -12.59 -0.02 -12.90
C THR A 247 -13.26 0.32 -11.57
N GLU A 248 -12.47 0.29 -10.50
CA GLU A 248 -12.95 0.66 -9.16
C GLU A 248 -13.05 2.18 -9.05
N SER A 249 -14.16 2.68 -8.54
CA SER A 249 -14.31 4.10 -8.23
C SER A 249 -13.69 4.40 -6.87
N SER A 250 -12.61 5.19 -6.88
CA SER A 250 -12.00 5.76 -5.67
C SER A 250 -12.51 7.16 -5.34
N VAL A 251 -13.34 7.75 -6.23
CA VAL A 251 -13.98 9.03 -6.05
C VAL A 251 -15.50 8.89 -6.16
N THR A 252 -16.21 9.42 -5.21
CA THR A 252 -17.67 9.60 -5.28
C THR A 252 -18.02 11.06 -5.01
N TYR A 253 -19.05 11.57 -5.65
CA TYR A 253 -19.41 12.98 -5.50
C TYR A 253 -20.91 13.20 -5.52
N LYS A 254 -21.34 14.30 -4.94
CA LYS A 254 -22.73 14.78 -4.99
C LYS A 254 -22.79 16.29 -4.76
N LEU A 255 -23.76 16.95 -5.36
CA LEU A 255 -24.10 18.32 -4.99
C LEU A 255 -25.05 18.30 -3.79
N LEU A 256 -24.69 18.97 -2.69
CA LEU A 256 -25.54 19.13 -1.52
C LEU A 256 -26.63 20.19 -1.78
N GLU A 257 -27.66 20.20 -0.94
CA GLU A 257 -28.84 21.11 -1.12
C GLU A 257 -28.49 22.60 -1.15
N ASN A 258 -27.41 22.99 -0.43
CA ASN A 258 -26.85 24.35 -0.39
C ASN A 258 -25.85 24.66 -1.53
N LYS A 259 -25.84 23.84 -2.56
CA LYS A 259 -24.89 23.91 -3.70
C LYS A 259 -23.41 23.74 -3.33
N TYR A 260 -23.10 23.01 -2.29
CA TYR A 260 -21.73 22.63 -1.99
C TYR A 260 -21.41 21.32 -2.70
N GLY A 261 -20.27 21.30 -3.41
CA GLY A 261 -19.75 20.09 -4.03
C GLY A 261 -19.09 19.20 -2.98
N TYR A 262 -19.69 18.06 -2.69
CA TYR A 262 -19.08 17.05 -1.83
C TYR A 262 -18.36 16.00 -2.70
N ILE A 263 -17.07 15.81 -2.44
CA ILE A 263 -16.23 14.82 -3.14
C ILE A 263 -15.52 13.96 -2.08
N ARG A 264 -15.80 12.67 -2.07
CA ARG A 264 -15.10 11.70 -1.25
C ARG A 264 -14.01 11.02 -2.05
N ILE A 265 -12.79 11.01 -1.52
CA ILE A 265 -11.63 10.30 -2.08
C ILE A 265 -11.27 9.17 -1.12
N SER A 266 -11.52 7.92 -1.51
CA SER A 266 -11.31 6.74 -0.66
C SER A 266 -9.86 6.21 -0.69
N SER A 267 -9.12 6.48 -1.78
CA SER A 267 -7.71 6.10 -1.95
C SER A 267 -7.08 6.87 -3.11
N PHE A 268 -5.75 6.85 -3.23
CA PHE A 268 -5.01 7.47 -4.33
C PHE A 268 -4.46 6.40 -5.28
N LYS A 269 -5.33 5.85 -6.14
CA LYS A 269 -5.02 4.88 -7.20
C LYS A 269 -4.66 5.59 -8.51
N ASP A 270 -4.18 4.85 -9.51
CA ASP A 270 -3.79 5.43 -10.81
C ASP A 270 -4.93 6.21 -11.49
N ASN A 271 -6.17 5.73 -11.38
CA ASN A 271 -7.34 6.33 -12.00
C ASN A 271 -8.01 7.44 -11.17
N THR A 272 -7.58 7.69 -9.93
CA THR A 272 -8.24 8.61 -8.98
C THR A 272 -8.19 10.06 -9.46
N ALA A 273 -7.09 10.50 -10.08
CA ALA A 273 -6.95 11.88 -10.54
C ALA A 273 -7.93 12.20 -11.69
N GLY A 274 -8.11 11.27 -12.62
CA GLY A 274 -9.12 11.39 -13.68
C GLY A 274 -10.54 11.46 -13.12
N GLN A 275 -10.89 10.56 -12.18
CA GLN A 275 -12.20 10.55 -11.52
C GLN A 275 -12.44 11.83 -10.70
N PHE A 276 -11.40 12.37 -10.05
CA PHE A 276 -11.50 13.63 -9.31
C PHE A 276 -11.82 14.80 -10.25
N ARG A 277 -11.12 14.90 -11.38
CA ARG A 277 -11.38 15.90 -12.41
C ARG A 277 -12.83 15.83 -12.88
N GLU A 278 -13.30 14.65 -13.29
CA GLU A 278 -14.69 14.44 -13.73
C GLU A 278 -15.70 14.87 -12.66
N ALA A 279 -15.42 14.59 -11.38
CA ALA A 279 -16.27 14.99 -10.27
C ALA A 279 -16.33 16.52 -10.11
N VAL A 280 -15.19 17.22 -10.20
CA VAL A 280 -15.14 18.67 -10.11
C VAL A 280 -15.88 19.30 -11.29
N GLU A 281 -15.59 18.91 -12.53
CA GLU A 281 -16.24 19.42 -13.73
C GLU A 281 -17.78 19.25 -13.66
N ALA A 282 -18.26 18.06 -13.27
CA ALA A 282 -19.68 17.80 -13.11
C ALA A 282 -20.34 18.67 -12.03
N LEU A 283 -19.64 18.95 -10.93
CA LEU A 283 -20.13 19.81 -9.86
C LEU A 283 -20.12 21.29 -10.24
N GLU A 284 -19.14 21.73 -11.02
CA GLU A 284 -19.09 23.08 -11.61
C GLU A 284 -20.26 23.31 -12.57
N ASP A 285 -20.55 22.35 -13.45
CA ASP A 285 -21.71 22.38 -14.34
C ASP A 285 -23.04 22.46 -13.59
N LEU A 286 -23.11 21.85 -12.39
CA LEU A 286 -24.25 21.92 -11.49
C LEU A 286 -24.30 23.22 -10.67
N GLY A 287 -23.28 24.07 -10.76
CA GLY A 287 -23.17 25.36 -10.10
C GLY A 287 -22.74 25.26 -8.64
N ALA A 288 -21.78 24.41 -8.32
CA ALA A 288 -21.15 24.37 -7.00
C ALA A 288 -20.52 25.72 -6.65
N VAL A 289 -20.67 26.16 -5.39
CA VAL A 289 -20.18 27.43 -4.88
C VAL A 289 -19.03 27.27 -3.85
N GLY A 290 -18.66 26.05 -3.54
CA GLY A 290 -17.58 25.67 -2.65
C GLY A 290 -17.48 24.15 -2.57
N TYR A 291 -16.39 23.62 -2.00
CA TYR A 291 -16.11 22.18 -1.99
C TYR A 291 -15.87 21.61 -0.59
N ILE A 292 -16.33 20.39 -0.37
CA ILE A 292 -16.00 19.56 0.79
C ILE A 292 -15.28 18.31 0.28
N PHE A 293 -14.00 18.18 0.56
CA PHE A 293 -13.20 17.01 0.24
C PHE A 293 -13.13 16.07 1.45
N ASP A 294 -13.71 14.88 1.32
CA ASP A 294 -13.72 13.88 2.38
C ASP A 294 -12.65 12.82 2.13
N VAL A 295 -11.59 12.84 2.93
CA VAL A 295 -10.49 11.87 2.92
C VAL A 295 -10.47 10.99 4.17
N ARG A 296 -11.58 10.89 4.89
CA ARG A 296 -11.72 9.98 6.02
C ARG A 296 -11.51 8.54 5.57
N THR A 297 -10.80 7.76 6.39
CA THR A 297 -10.47 6.34 6.13
C THR A 297 -9.61 6.11 4.87
N ASN A 298 -9.04 7.15 4.29
CA ASN A 298 -8.17 7.04 3.12
C ASN A 298 -6.74 6.67 3.55
N PRO A 299 -6.25 5.45 3.26
CA PRO A 299 -4.91 5.00 3.68
C PRO A 299 -3.77 5.59 2.84
N GLY A 300 -4.09 6.38 1.81
CA GLY A 300 -3.15 6.91 0.84
C GLY A 300 -3.18 6.15 -0.48
N GLY A 301 -2.01 5.90 -1.03
CA GLY A 301 -1.78 5.30 -2.34
C GLY A 301 -0.59 5.94 -3.05
N TYR A 302 -0.69 6.17 -4.33
CA TYR A 302 0.38 6.78 -5.11
C TYR A 302 0.58 8.26 -4.80
N VAL A 303 1.82 8.63 -4.48
CA VAL A 303 2.24 10.04 -4.30
C VAL A 303 1.94 10.86 -5.55
N ARG A 304 2.22 10.29 -6.75
CA ARG A 304 1.96 10.95 -8.02
C ARG A 304 0.50 11.37 -8.15
N THR A 305 -0.43 10.48 -7.86
CA THR A 305 -1.87 10.74 -7.94
C THR A 305 -2.31 11.87 -7.01
N ALA A 306 -1.74 11.94 -5.79
CA ALA A 306 -2.01 13.07 -4.89
C ALA A 306 -1.45 14.40 -5.47
N VAL A 307 -0.25 14.36 -6.05
CA VAL A 307 0.34 15.53 -6.74
C VAL A 307 -0.52 15.98 -7.92
N ASP A 308 -1.05 15.04 -8.71
CA ASP A 308 -1.91 15.31 -9.86
C ASP A 308 -3.23 16.00 -9.43
N ILE A 309 -3.87 15.50 -8.37
CA ILE A 309 -5.08 16.12 -7.82
C ILE A 309 -4.79 17.52 -7.27
N ILE A 310 -3.70 17.69 -6.53
CA ILE A 310 -3.29 19.00 -6.01
C ILE A 310 -2.95 19.97 -7.16
N SER A 311 -2.38 19.46 -8.26
CA SER A 311 -2.10 20.25 -9.47
C SER A 311 -3.37 20.72 -10.19
N TYR A 312 -4.49 20.04 -10.00
CA TYR A 312 -5.79 20.45 -10.51
C TYR A 312 -6.47 21.50 -9.63
N ILE A 313 -6.07 21.58 -8.36
CA ILE A 313 -6.63 22.54 -7.39
C ILE A 313 -5.81 23.84 -7.36
N LEU A 314 -4.48 23.73 -7.35
CA LEU A 314 -3.57 24.87 -7.17
C LEU A 314 -2.97 25.35 -8.51
N PRO A 315 -2.56 26.62 -8.60
CA PRO A 315 -1.80 27.09 -9.74
C PRO A 315 -0.53 26.27 -9.97
N SER A 316 -0.04 26.23 -11.22
CA SER A 316 1.19 25.54 -11.55
C SER A 316 2.42 26.09 -10.84
N ASN A 317 3.48 25.28 -10.73
CA ASN A 317 4.75 25.60 -10.08
C ASN A 317 4.66 25.89 -8.56
N LYS A 318 3.65 25.33 -7.88
CA LYS A 318 3.57 25.32 -6.41
C LYS A 318 4.20 24.05 -5.88
N LYS A 319 5.03 24.17 -4.83
CA LYS A 319 5.66 23.02 -4.21
C LYS A 319 4.61 22.19 -3.48
N VAL A 320 4.53 20.90 -3.77
CA VAL A 320 3.61 19.96 -3.10
C VAL A 320 4.29 19.28 -1.92
N MET A 321 5.48 18.77 -2.14
CA MET A 321 6.29 18.11 -1.10
C MET A 321 7.76 18.07 -1.49
N SER A 322 8.60 17.68 -0.54
CA SER A 322 10.01 17.39 -0.77
C SER A 322 10.49 16.22 0.08
N TYR A 323 11.49 15.50 -0.41
CA TYR A 323 12.18 14.43 0.30
C TYR A 323 13.63 14.29 -0.16
N GLN A 324 14.43 13.57 0.60
CA GLN A 324 15.84 13.34 0.30
C GLN A 324 16.23 11.90 0.60
N TYR A 325 16.77 11.23 -0.39
CA TYR A 325 17.41 9.92 -0.22
C TYR A 325 18.80 10.04 0.35
N LYS A 326 19.30 8.94 0.92
CA LYS A 326 20.67 8.82 1.40
C LYS A 326 21.68 9.16 0.28
N GLY A 327 22.51 10.18 0.55
CA GLY A 327 23.60 10.58 -0.36
C GLY A 327 23.14 11.29 -1.64
N GLU A 328 21.87 11.58 -1.81
CA GLU A 328 21.33 12.32 -2.95
C GLU A 328 20.94 13.76 -2.59
N SER A 329 20.76 14.60 -3.60
CA SER A 329 20.20 15.94 -3.42
C SER A 329 18.72 15.82 -3.06
N LYS A 330 18.22 16.79 -2.30
CA LYS A 330 16.80 16.91 -1.97
C LYS A 330 15.98 17.03 -3.24
N ARG A 331 14.91 16.23 -3.34
CA ARG A 331 13.95 16.26 -4.43
C ARG A 331 12.68 16.95 -3.96
N ALA A 332 12.05 17.72 -4.84
CA ALA A 332 10.76 18.35 -4.57
C ALA A 332 9.81 18.05 -5.73
N TYR A 333 8.55 17.84 -5.39
CA TYR A 333 7.45 17.77 -6.34
C TYR A 333 6.74 19.11 -6.37
N TYR A 334 6.39 19.55 -7.57
CA TYR A 334 5.66 20.78 -7.82
C TYR A 334 4.38 20.47 -8.60
N THR A 335 3.38 21.31 -8.44
CA THR A 335 2.20 21.29 -9.31
C THR A 335 2.60 21.53 -10.76
N SER A 336 2.00 20.80 -11.67
CA SER A 336 2.32 20.87 -13.11
C SER A 336 1.05 20.69 -13.94
N THR A 337 1.07 21.22 -15.15
CA THR A 337 0.03 21.01 -16.15
C THR A 337 0.21 19.69 -16.94
N ASP A 338 1.35 18.99 -16.73
CA ASP A 338 1.77 17.83 -17.54
C ASP A 338 1.87 16.54 -16.73
N THR A 339 1.06 16.38 -15.67
CA THR A 339 1.26 15.31 -14.67
C THR A 339 0.47 14.03 -14.94
N LEU A 340 -0.58 14.06 -15.75
CA LEU A 340 -1.35 12.84 -16.06
C LEU A 340 -0.66 11.97 -17.13
N PRO A 341 -0.87 10.63 -17.09
CA PRO A 341 -0.51 9.75 -18.19
C PRO A 341 -1.10 10.25 -19.53
N GLU A 342 -0.38 10.00 -20.62
CA GLU A 342 -0.80 10.43 -21.99
C GLU A 342 -2.21 9.97 -22.36
N ASP A 343 -2.67 8.86 -21.77
CA ASP A 343 -3.98 8.25 -22.06
C ASP A 343 -5.16 8.95 -21.36
N GLU A 344 -4.93 9.77 -20.31
CA GLU A 344 -5.98 10.42 -19.53
C GLU A 344 -6.12 11.92 -19.80
N GLY A 345 -5.28 12.45 -20.68
CA GLY A 345 -5.25 13.87 -21.06
C GLY A 345 -4.56 14.76 -20.02
N LEU A 346 -4.23 15.97 -20.44
CA LEU A 346 -3.63 17.00 -19.58
C LEU A 346 -4.66 17.52 -18.58
N LEU A 347 -4.27 17.76 -17.33
CA LEU A 347 -5.12 18.44 -16.35
C LEU A 347 -5.44 19.88 -16.72
N GLY A 348 -4.63 20.49 -17.60
CA GLY A 348 -4.77 21.88 -18.00
C GLY A 348 -4.37 22.87 -16.88
N ASP A 349 -4.65 24.15 -17.10
CA ASP A 349 -4.42 25.21 -16.12
C ASP A 349 -5.66 25.41 -15.21
N HIS A 350 -6.30 24.32 -14.76
CA HIS A 350 -7.45 24.42 -13.87
C HIS A 350 -6.98 24.84 -12.48
N VAL A 351 -7.75 25.72 -11.83
CA VAL A 351 -7.54 26.16 -10.44
C VAL A 351 -8.91 26.25 -9.79
N ILE A 352 -9.05 25.68 -8.60
CA ILE A 352 -10.27 25.86 -7.80
C ILE A 352 -10.13 27.16 -6.99
N ASP A 353 -10.82 28.20 -7.42
CA ASP A 353 -10.87 29.51 -6.78
C ASP A 353 -12.14 29.65 -5.91
N LEU A 354 -12.56 28.57 -5.27
CA LEU A 354 -13.71 28.50 -4.39
C LEU A 354 -13.28 28.04 -3.00
N PRO A 355 -13.94 28.49 -1.93
CA PRO A 355 -13.66 28.01 -0.58
C PRO A 355 -13.80 26.50 -0.45
N MET A 356 -12.93 25.91 0.38
CA MET A 356 -12.82 24.47 0.54
C MET A 356 -12.82 24.06 2.01
N VAL A 357 -13.38 22.89 2.29
CA VAL A 357 -13.24 22.22 3.58
C VAL A 357 -12.70 20.80 3.33
N ILE A 358 -11.74 20.35 4.14
CA ILE A 358 -11.27 18.95 4.12
C ILE A 358 -11.78 18.26 5.38
N ILE A 359 -12.37 17.06 5.22
CA ILE A 359 -12.71 16.20 6.35
C ILE A 359 -11.68 15.07 6.43
N CYS A 360 -11.01 14.90 7.58
CA CYS A 360 -10.02 13.85 7.81
C CYS A 360 -10.22 13.13 9.15
N ASP A 361 -9.63 11.94 9.30
CA ASP A 361 -9.68 11.15 10.51
C ASP A 361 -8.32 10.46 10.80
N GLU A 362 -8.24 9.70 11.90
CA GLU A 362 -7.04 8.96 12.32
C GLU A 362 -6.61 7.84 11.36
N ARG A 363 -7.40 7.54 10.34
CA ARG A 363 -7.10 6.58 9.26
C ARG A 363 -6.71 7.28 7.95
N THR A 364 -6.79 8.59 7.91
CA THR A 364 -6.23 9.40 6.81
C THR A 364 -4.71 9.33 6.87
N ALA A 365 -4.05 8.72 5.87
CA ALA A 365 -2.62 8.40 5.95
C ALA A 365 -1.86 8.60 4.62
N SER A 366 -0.52 8.80 4.71
CA SER A 366 0.41 8.75 3.57
C SER A 366 0.07 9.77 2.47
N ALA A 367 -0.25 9.35 1.23
CA ALA A 367 -0.63 10.23 0.11
C ALA A 367 -1.83 11.13 0.45
N ALA A 368 -2.78 10.66 1.27
CA ALA A 368 -3.87 11.49 1.78
C ALA A 368 -3.36 12.61 2.71
N GLU A 369 -2.31 12.34 3.48
CA GLU A 369 -1.68 13.39 4.31
C GLU A 369 -0.85 14.37 3.48
N ILE A 370 -0.30 13.95 2.31
CA ILE A 370 0.31 14.87 1.33
C ILE A 370 -0.76 15.84 0.83
N PHE A 371 -1.94 15.32 0.44
CA PHE A 371 -3.07 16.12 -0.01
C PHE A 371 -3.49 17.15 1.06
N VAL A 372 -3.76 16.70 2.29
CA VAL A 372 -4.16 17.58 3.39
C VAL A 372 -3.08 18.62 3.73
N SER A 373 -1.82 18.19 3.87
CA SER A 373 -0.74 19.08 4.32
C SER A 373 -0.35 20.10 3.26
N ALA A 374 -0.34 19.72 1.98
CA ALA A 374 0.01 20.64 0.92
C ALA A 374 -1.05 21.75 0.78
N LEU A 375 -2.34 21.41 0.77
CA LEU A 375 -3.40 22.41 0.71
C LEU A 375 -3.42 23.30 1.95
N ARG A 376 -3.31 22.73 3.15
CA ARG A 376 -3.20 23.50 4.39
C ARG A 376 -2.09 24.54 4.37
N ASP A 377 -0.94 24.21 3.77
CA ASP A 377 0.20 25.13 3.76
C ASP A 377 -0.01 26.32 2.80
N TYR A 378 -0.96 26.21 1.85
CA TYR A 378 -1.37 27.29 0.96
C TYR A 378 -2.57 28.10 1.46
N ASP A 379 -3.07 27.80 2.65
CA ASP A 379 -4.00 28.62 3.42
C ASP A 379 -3.23 29.44 4.47
N GLY A 380 -2.49 30.45 4.00
CA GLY A 380 -1.78 31.44 4.83
C GLY A 380 -0.52 30.96 5.56
N ARG A 381 -0.08 29.70 5.45
CA ARG A 381 1.15 29.21 6.14
C ARG A 381 2.43 29.43 5.33
N VAL A 382 2.40 29.17 4.05
CA VAL A 382 3.50 29.39 3.10
C VAL A 382 3.12 30.50 2.13
N GLU A 383 1.97 30.41 1.56
CA GLU A 383 1.30 31.43 0.74
C GLU A 383 -0.18 31.43 1.12
N ASP A 384 -0.87 32.50 0.81
CA ASP A 384 -2.29 32.70 1.04
C ASP A 384 -2.98 32.79 -0.32
N ILE A 385 -3.34 31.61 -0.87
CA ILE A 385 -3.89 31.50 -2.24
C ILE A 385 -5.16 30.64 -2.32
N ILE A 386 -5.57 30.05 -1.21
CA ILE A 386 -6.83 29.30 -1.09
C ILE A 386 -7.46 29.58 0.27
N ASP A 387 -8.78 29.53 0.35
CA ASP A 387 -9.54 29.56 1.60
C ASP A 387 -9.87 28.11 2.01
N LEU A 388 -9.29 27.62 3.10
CA LEU A 388 -9.40 26.24 3.53
C LEU A 388 -9.66 26.11 5.03
N THR A 389 -10.55 25.21 5.43
CA THR A 389 -10.66 24.73 6.81
C THR A 389 -10.58 23.21 6.87
N ILE A 390 -9.83 22.67 7.83
CA ILE A 390 -9.75 21.22 8.06
C ILE A 390 -10.63 20.86 9.25
N VAL A 391 -11.55 19.93 9.04
CA VAL A 391 -12.51 19.44 10.04
C VAL A 391 -12.27 17.95 10.33
N GLY A 392 -12.51 17.51 11.55
CA GLY A 392 -12.53 16.10 11.91
C GLY A 392 -11.51 15.74 12.99
N GLN A 393 -10.70 14.70 12.77
CA GLN A 393 -9.72 14.20 13.73
C GLN A 393 -8.30 14.29 13.19
N ASN A 394 -7.34 14.18 14.10
CA ASN A 394 -5.93 14.15 13.74
C ASN A 394 -5.63 13.00 12.78
N THR A 395 -4.84 13.24 11.74
CA THR A 395 -4.47 12.18 10.78
C THR A 395 -3.49 11.17 11.38
N TYR A 396 -3.22 10.08 10.66
CA TYR A 396 -2.41 8.95 11.14
C TYR A 396 -0.95 9.34 11.49
N GLY A 397 -0.32 10.21 10.71
CA GLY A 397 1.09 10.58 10.89
C GLY A 397 2.08 9.69 10.14
N LYS A 398 1.78 9.27 8.90
CA LYS A 398 2.72 8.55 8.03
C LYS A 398 3.49 9.52 7.12
N GLY A 399 4.32 10.38 7.68
CA GLY A 399 5.13 11.37 6.96
C GLY A 399 6.45 10.79 6.43
N ILE A 400 6.40 9.63 5.73
CA ILE A 400 7.55 8.91 5.21
C ILE A 400 7.34 8.52 3.75
N VAL A 401 8.45 8.37 3.02
CA VAL A 401 8.50 7.82 1.65
C VAL A 401 9.00 6.39 1.71
N GLN A 402 8.28 5.51 1.04
CA GLN A 402 8.67 4.13 0.80
C GLN A 402 9.00 3.95 -0.67
N ASP A 403 10.05 3.20 -0.96
CA ASP A 403 10.41 2.79 -2.31
C ASP A 403 10.40 1.29 -2.44
N THR A 404 10.04 0.84 -3.63
CA THR A 404 10.01 -0.57 -4.00
C THR A 404 11.19 -0.90 -4.91
N PHE A 405 11.95 -1.92 -4.55
CA PHE A 405 13.08 -2.41 -5.31
C PHE A 405 12.81 -3.85 -5.75
N GLY A 406 12.94 -4.10 -7.05
CA GLY A 406 12.64 -5.40 -7.64
C GLY A 406 13.87 -6.27 -7.88
N TYR A 407 13.72 -7.59 -7.75
CA TYR A 407 14.69 -8.56 -8.24
C TYR A 407 14.37 -8.90 -9.70
N THR A 408 15.30 -8.59 -10.59
CA THR A 408 15.04 -8.61 -12.05
C THR A 408 14.87 -10.00 -12.65
N LEU A 409 15.17 -11.06 -11.92
CA LEU A 409 15.14 -12.43 -12.43
C LEU A 409 13.80 -13.13 -12.20
N ASP A 410 13.07 -12.75 -11.16
CA ASP A 410 11.77 -13.39 -10.85
C ASP A 410 10.63 -12.39 -10.61
N GLY A 411 10.89 -11.09 -10.56
CA GLY A 411 9.87 -10.07 -10.36
C GLY A 411 9.45 -9.83 -8.91
N SER A 412 10.04 -10.56 -7.94
CA SER A 412 9.80 -10.28 -6.52
C SER A 412 10.34 -8.91 -6.10
N THR A 413 9.83 -8.35 -5.01
CA THR A 413 10.16 -6.99 -4.58
C THR A 413 10.34 -6.89 -3.08
N VAL A 414 11.09 -5.86 -2.67
CA VAL A 414 11.13 -5.38 -1.31
C VAL A 414 10.76 -3.90 -1.26
N THR A 415 9.91 -3.53 -0.33
CA THR A 415 9.54 -2.14 -0.06
C THR A 415 9.97 -1.78 1.34
N PHE A 416 10.59 -0.62 1.50
CA PHE A 416 10.98 -0.09 2.81
C PHE A 416 11.06 1.43 2.81
N THR A 417 11.11 2.01 4.00
CA THR A 417 11.22 3.45 4.17
C THR A 417 12.62 3.93 3.77
N THR A 418 12.67 4.93 2.90
CA THR A 418 13.91 5.51 2.39
C THR A 418 14.14 6.94 2.84
N SER A 419 13.09 7.67 3.18
CA SER A 419 13.20 9.04 3.64
C SER A 419 11.95 9.54 4.36
N TYR A 420 12.08 10.69 5.01
CA TYR A 420 10.92 11.50 5.40
C TYR A 420 10.48 12.35 4.21
N PHE A 421 9.18 12.59 4.08
CA PHE A 421 8.73 13.67 3.24
C PHE A 421 8.37 14.89 4.08
N CYS A 422 8.48 16.07 3.47
CA CYS A 422 8.10 17.32 4.07
C CYS A 422 7.09 18.04 3.18
N PRO A 423 6.01 18.61 3.74
CA PRO A 423 5.07 19.46 3.01
C PRO A 423 5.75 20.77 2.56
N PRO A 424 5.06 21.68 1.89
CA PRO A 424 5.63 22.96 1.45
C PRO A 424 6.32 23.75 2.57
N SER A 425 5.77 23.73 3.79
CA SER A 425 6.35 24.36 5.00
C SER A 425 7.62 23.71 5.53
N GLU A 426 8.05 22.57 5.00
CA GLU A 426 9.20 21.77 5.47
C GLU A 426 9.05 21.19 6.88
N VAL A 427 7.87 21.21 7.47
CA VAL A 427 7.59 20.66 8.80
C VAL A 427 7.02 19.24 8.66
N ASN A 428 7.87 18.23 8.89
CA ASN A 428 7.43 16.84 8.84
C ASN A 428 6.50 16.52 10.02
N PHE A 429 5.47 15.72 9.75
CA PHE A 429 4.44 15.32 10.72
C PHE A 429 4.48 13.81 11.08
N HIS A 430 5.57 13.13 10.73
CA HIS A 430 5.70 11.70 11.02
C HIS A 430 5.56 11.40 12.51
N GLY A 431 4.70 10.43 12.85
CA GLY A 431 4.40 10.04 14.23
C GLY A 431 3.51 11.00 15.02
N VAL A 432 3.16 12.17 14.42
CA VAL A 432 2.32 13.20 15.07
C VAL A 432 0.97 13.35 14.36
N GLY A 433 0.95 13.28 13.02
CA GLY A 433 -0.21 13.57 12.20
C GLY A 433 -0.46 15.06 11.97
N ILE A 434 -1.54 15.34 11.27
CA ILE A 434 -2.01 16.69 10.94
C ILE A 434 -3.24 16.96 11.78
N ALA A 435 -3.17 17.93 12.68
CA ALA A 435 -4.32 18.34 13.48
C ALA A 435 -5.32 19.12 12.63
N PRO A 436 -6.63 18.87 12.75
CA PRO A 436 -7.65 19.67 12.11
C PRO A 436 -7.72 21.07 12.75
N ASP A 437 -8.27 22.05 12.02
CA ASP A 437 -8.57 23.38 12.55
C ASP A 437 -9.79 23.31 13.47
N VAL A 438 -10.78 22.47 13.12
CA VAL A 438 -11.98 22.22 13.92
C VAL A 438 -12.05 20.74 14.25
N PHE A 439 -11.80 20.41 15.53
CA PHE A 439 -11.87 19.03 15.99
C PHE A 439 -13.31 18.57 16.18
N VAL A 440 -13.71 17.52 15.45
CA VAL A 440 -15.00 16.84 15.58
C VAL A 440 -14.77 15.33 15.66
N LYS A 441 -15.18 14.73 16.76
CA LYS A 441 -15.06 13.29 16.94
C LYS A 441 -16.09 12.57 16.07
N TYR A 442 -15.70 11.44 15.48
CA TYR A 442 -16.64 10.57 14.79
C TYR A 442 -17.73 10.06 15.74
N ASP A 443 -18.99 10.12 15.31
CA ASP A 443 -20.15 9.57 16.01
C ASP A 443 -20.89 8.59 15.07
N GLU A 444 -21.26 7.43 15.60
CA GLU A 444 -21.99 6.39 14.85
C GLU A 444 -23.48 6.76 14.62
N THR A 445 -23.99 7.77 15.32
CA THR A 445 -25.42 8.14 15.30
C THR A 445 -25.78 9.17 14.23
N GLY A 446 -24.77 9.83 13.63
CA GLY A 446 -24.91 10.85 12.60
C GLY A 446 -23.59 11.09 11.87
N ASP A 447 -23.53 12.08 10.99
CA ASP A 447 -22.29 12.55 10.38
C ASP A 447 -21.96 13.97 10.82
N ASP A 448 -21.73 14.13 12.14
CA ASP A 448 -21.42 15.43 12.75
C ASP A 448 -20.20 16.11 12.10
N GLN A 449 -19.27 15.32 11.57
CA GLN A 449 -18.11 15.85 10.85
C GLN A 449 -18.51 16.48 9.50
N LEU A 450 -19.44 15.90 8.78
CA LEU A 450 -19.95 16.48 7.53
C LEU A 450 -20.83 17.69 7.83
N ASP A 451 -21.66 17.64 8.86
CA ASP A 451 -22.48 18.77 9.27
C ASP A 451 -21.62 19.98 9.68
N GLU A 452 -20.53 19.75 10.41
CA GLU A 452 -19.57 20.81 10.76
C GLU A 452 -18.81 21.32 9.52
N ALA A 453 -18.45 20.43 8.59
CA ALA A 453 -17.79 20.86 7.35
C ALA A 453 -18.70 21.78 6.51
N VAL A 454 -19.99 21.49 6.45
CA VAL A 454 -21.00 22.36 5.82
C VAL A 454 -21.06 23.71 6.52
N ASN A 455 -21.09 23.73 7.86
CA ASN A 455 -21.08 24.96 8.66
C ASN A 455 -19.81 25.81 8.43
N GLN A 456 -18.62 25.18 8.41
CA GLN A 456 -17.37 25.87 8.15
C GLN A 456 -17.29 26.43 6.73
N LEU A 457 -17.80 25.70 5.72
CA LEU A 457 -17.84 26.21 4.35
C LEU A 457 -18.78 27.42 4.22
N GLU A 458 -19.90 27.42 4.94
CA GLU A 458 -20.79 28.58 5.00
C GLU A 458 -20.11 29.82 5.65
N ILE A 459 -19.28 29.59 6.67
CA ILE A 459 -18.48 30.66 7.30
C ILE A 459 -17.48 31.25 6.30
N LEU A 460 -16.75 30.43 5.57
CA LEU A 460 -15.78 30.87 4.55
C LEU A 460 -16.45 31.67 3.43
N LEU A 461 -17.63 31.27 2.98
CA LEU A 461 -18.38 31.95 1.93
C LEU A 461 -18.95 33.32 2.37
N ASN A 462 -19.01 33.62 3.65
CA ASN A 462 -19.53 34.88 4.19
C ASN A 462 -18.43 35.84 4.65
N GLN A 463 -17.15 35.49 4.48
CA GLN A 463 -16.01 36.37 4.75
C GLN A 463 -15.71 37.26 3.55
#